data_cccac70a1b7b24d8d1723538be4ae85c
#
_entry.id   cccac70a1b7b24d8d1723538be4ae85c
#
_cell.length_a   1.000
_cell.length_b   1.000
_cell.length_c   1.000
_cell.angle_alpha   90.00
_cell.angle_beta   90.00
_cell.angle_gamma   90.00
#
_symmetry.space_group_name_H-M   'P 1'
#
loop_
_entity.id
_entity.type
_entity.pdbx_description
1 polymer ?
#
loop_
_entity_poly.entity_id
_entity_poly.type
_entity_poly.pdbx_seq_one_letter_code
_entity_poly.pdbx_strand_id
1 'polypeptide(L)'
;MNYTEALSNPIFELISNISAEIPLESYVIGGFVRDYLLKKKLPKDIDIVSIGSGISLAEKVAEQLPNNPKVSIFKNFGTAMIKADGLDIEFVGARRESYESNSRKPYVESGTLQDDQNRRDFTINAMAFSLNKDTFGDLIDPFDGLGDLERKLIRTPLNPDITYSDDPLRMMRAIRFATQLNFEIEEQSLKAITDNKERLKIISNERIVEELNKILASPKPSIGLKLLYETGLLHYILPELIALQGVQEQDGQRHKDNFWHTLEVVDNISEHTDNLWLRWAALLHDIGKAPTKRFDKKIGWTFHGHEFVGSKMVYHLFKRLRMPLNDKMKYVQKIVKMSSRPIIIAEDIVTDSAVRRLVFDAGEEFEDLMTLCEADITTKNPKKFKKYHDNFQIVRQKVVEVEEKDHIRNFQPPVSGEEIMKTFNLLPSRPVGVLKEAIKEAILEGKIPNEYEAAKAFMMEKAKKMKLI
;
A
#
# COMPACT_ATOMS: atom_id res chain seq x y z
N MET A 1 14.50 -34.22 9.60
CA MET A 1 13.68 -33.61 10.69
C MET A 1 12.21 -33.79 10.33
N ASN A 2 11.41 -34.24 11.30
CA ASN A 2 9.98 -34.48 11.08
C ASN A 2 9.12 -33.43 11.79
N TYR A 3 8.10 -32.95 11.10
CA TYR A 3 7.20 -31.85 11.53
C TYR A 3 5.72 -32.27 11.35
N THR A 4 5.37 -33.49 11.72
CA THR A 4 3.99 -34.01 11.64
C THR A 4 2.98 -33.08 12.35
N GLU A 5 3.38 -32.41 13.43
CA GLU A 5 2.53 -31.47 14.14
C GLU A 5 2.08 -30.26 13.25
N ALA A 6 2.90 -29.89 12.27
CA ALA A 6 2.53 -28.84 11.29
C ALA A 6 1.32 -29.25 10.44
N LEU A 7 1.15 -30.54 10.25
CA LEU A 7 0.15 -31.17 9.40
C LEU A 7 -1.05 -31.70 10.18
N SER A 8 -1.34 -31.13 11.36
CA SER A 8 -2.42 -31.55 12.24
C SER A 8 -3.84 -31.30 11.71
N ASN A 9 -3.99 -30.47 10.67
CA ASN A 9 -5.29 -30.29 10.02
C ASN A 9 -5.66 -31.56 9.24
N PRO A 10 -6.88 -32.14 9.43
CA PRO A 10 -7.31 -33.38 8.78
C PRO A 10 -7.20 -33.38 7.25
N ILE A 11 -7.18 -32.22 6.62
CA ILE A 11 -7.02 -32.10 5.16
C ILE A 11 -5.70 -32.70 4.66
N PHE A 12 -4.62 -32.57 5.43
CA PHE A 12 -3.32 -33.11 5.02
C PHE A 12 -3.30 -34.64 5.07
N GLU A 13 -3.94 -35.25 6.06
CA GLU A 13 -4.08 -36.71 6.14
C GLU A 13 -4.97 -37.24 5.00
N LEU A 14 -6.07 -36.51 4.68
CA LEU A 14 -6.92 -36.85 3.54
C LEU A 14 -6.13 -36.81 2.23
N ILE A 15 -5.36 -35.73 1.99
CA ILE A 15 -4.52 -35.59 0.78
C ILE A 15 -3.49 -36.74 0.74
N SER A 16 -2.85 -37.09 1.86
CA SER A 16 -1.90 -38.17 1.96
C SER A 16 -2.52 -39.52 1.56
N ASN A 17 -3.71 -39.85 2.08
CA ASN A 17 -4.42 -41.07 1.77
C ASN A 17 -4.77 -41.18 0.28
N ILE A 18 -5.33 -40.12 -0.29
CA ILE A 18 -5.72 -40.06 -1.70
C ILE A 18 -4.48 -40.14 -2.60
N SER A 19 -3.40 -39.46 -2.25
CA SER A 19 -2.15 -39.49 -3.02
C SER A 19 -1.60 -40.94 -3.09
N ALA A 20 -1.73 -41.69 -2.00
CA ALA A 20 -1.31 -43.10 -1.98
C ALA A 20 -2.22 -44.01 -2.82
N GLU A 21 -3.54 -43.72 -2.90
CA GLU A 21 -4.49 -44.48 -3.74
C GLU A 21 -4.24 -44.32 -5.24
N ILE A 22 -3.82 -43.13 -5.67
CA ILE A 22 -3.58 -42.78 -7.09
C ILE A 22 -2.10 -42.75 -7.47
N PRO A 23 -1.24 -43.51 -6.79
CA PRO A 23 0.21 -43.49 -6.63
C PRO A 23 0.89 -42.19 -7.09
N LEU A 24 0.55 -41.09 -6.45
CA LEU A 24 1.20 -39.77 -6.63
C LEU A 24 1.96 -39.39 -5.37
N GLU A 25 3.16 -38.88 -5.52
CA GLU A 25 3.84 -38.17 -4.42
C GLU A 25 3.29 -36.76 -4.26
N SER A 26 3.09 -36.33 -3.02
CA SER A 26 2.56 -34.99 -2.72
C SER A 26 3.27 -34.35 -1.54
N TYR A 27 3.31 -33.00 -1.58
CA TYR A 27 4.09 -32.18 -0.65
C TYR A 27 3.39 -30.86 -0.39
N VAL A 28 3.39 -30.38 0.86
CA VAL A 28 3.08 -28.98 1.19
C VAL A 28 4.35 -28.17 1.01
N ILE A 29 4.29 -27.02 0.35
CA ILE A 29 5.48 -26.24 0.00
C ILE A 29 5.27 -24.73 0.18
N GLY A 30 6.35 -23.98 0.31
CA GLY A 30 6.31 -22.53 0.20
C GLY A 30 5.94 -21.79 1.48
N GLY A 31 5.00 -20.85 1.37
CA GLY A 31 4.63 -19.93 2.45
C GLY A 31 4.17 -20.61 3.73
N PHE A 32 3.41 -21.69 3.62
CA PHE A 32 2.93 -22.47 4.76
C PHE A 32 4.10 -23.05 5.58
N VAL A 33 5.06 -23.70 4.92
CA VAL A 33 6.24 -24.32 5.57
C VAL A 33 7.09 -23.25 6.25
N ARG A 34 7.40 -22.16 5.53
CA ARG A 34 8.15 -21.04 6.07
C ARG A 34 7.50 -20.44 7.31
N ASP A 35 6.20 -20.12 7.24
CA ASP A 35 5.50 -19.43 8.32
C ASP A 35 5.32 -20.33 9.54
N TYR A 36 5.15 -21.66 9.36
CA TYR A 36 5.18 -22.61 10.45
C TYR A 36 6.54 -22.61 11.17
N LEU A 37 7.63 -22.72 10.41
CA LEU A 37 8.98 -22.73 10.96
C LEU A 37 9.34 -21.43 11.68
N LEU A 38 8.79 -20.28 11.22
CA LEU A 38 8.90 -18.97 11.86
C LEU A 38 7.95 -18.78 13.06
N LYS A 39 7.14 -19.81 13.41
CA LYS A 39 6.11 -19.73 14.46
C LYS A 39 5.13 -18.55 14.26
N LYS A 40 4.85 -18.22 13.01
CA LYS A 40 3.87 -17.22 12.63
C LYS A 40 2.48 -17.83 12.55
N LYS A 41 1.46 -16.94 12.45
CA LYS A 41 0.11 -17.39 12.11
C LYS A 41 0.15 -18.05 10.73
N LEU A 42 -0.36 -19.29 10.65
CA LEU A 42 -0.39 -20.03 9.39
C LEU A 42 -1.28 -19.33 8.37
N PRO A 43 -0.85 -19.28 7.09
CA PRO A 43 -1.65 -18.72 6.02
C PRO A 43 -2.89 -19.60 5.76
N LYS A 44 -3.92 -18.99 5.19
CA LYS A 44 -5.09 -19.72 4.70
C LYS A 44 -4.82 -20.36 3.34
N ASP A 45 -3.85 -19.82 2.61
CA ASP A 45 -3.43 -20.30 1.30
C ASP A 45 -2.39 -21.40 1.49
N ILE A 46 -2.69 -22.59 0.99
CA ILE A 46 -1.84 -23.78 1.09
C ILE A 46 -1.51 -24.28 -0.31
N ASP A 47 -0.20 -24.34 -0.61
CA ASP A 47 0.30 -24.87 -1.88
C ASP A 47 0.63 -26.35 -1.74
N ILE A 48 -0.02 -27.21 -2.52
CA ILE A 48 0.27 -28.65 -2.64
C ILE A 48 0.92 -28.90 -3.98
N VAL A 49 2.13 -29.44 -3.96
CA VAL A 49 2.83 -29.92 -5.15
C VAL A 49 2.69 -31.43 -5.25
N SER A 50 2.31 -31.94 -6.42
CA SER A 50 2.25 -33.39 -6.71
C SER A 50 3.18 -33.74 -7.85
N ILE A 51 3.84 -34.91 -7.75
CA ILE A 51 4.61 -35.46 -8.87
C ILE A 51 3.60 -36.13 -9.80
N GLY A 52 3.13 -35.39 -10.79
CA GLY A 52 2.05 -35.75 -11.70
C GLY A 52 0.97 -34.68 -11.77
N SER A 53 -0.29 -35.08 -11.94
CA SER A 53 -1.39 -34.12 -12.15
C SER A 53 -1.97 -33.57 -10.84
N GLY A 54 -1.65 -32.29 -10.54
CA GLY A 54 -2.29 -31.58 -9.44
C GLY A 54 -3.81 -31.45 -9.61
N ILE A 55 -4.29 -31.35 -10.85
CA ILE A 55 -5.73 -31.28 -11.15
C ILE A 55 -6.42 -32.59 -10.74
N SER A 56 -5.85 -33.74 -11.12
CA SER A 56 -6.42 -35.05 -10.77
C SER A 56 -6.44 -35.28 -9.25
N LEU A 57 -5.39 -34.85 -8.56
CA LEU A 57 -5.35 -34.91 -7.10
C LEU A 57 -6.43 -34.03 -6.47
N ALA A 58 -6.58 -32.80 -6.95
CA ALA A 58 -7.62 -31.87 -6.47
C ALA A 58 -9.04 -32.44 -6.64
N GLU A 59 -9.34 -32.98 -7.83
CA GLU A 59 -10.65 -33.59 -8.11
C GLU A 59 -10.96 -34.72 -7.15
N LYS A 60 -10.00 -35.62 -6.92
CA LYS A 60 -10.16 -36.74 -5.98
C LYS A 60 -10.32 -36.29 -4.52
N VAL A 61 -9.57 -35.28 -4.11
CA VAL A 61 -9.71 -34.69 -2.76
C VAL A 61 -11.09 -34.03 -2.60
N ALA A 62 -11.58 -33.32 -3.61
CA ALA A 62 -12.90 -32.70 -3.56
C ALA A 62 -14.04 -33.72 -3.45
N GLU A 63 -13.93 -34.88 -4.16
CA GLU A 63 -14.91 -35.99 -4.08
C GLU A 63 -15.07 -36.56 -2.66
N GLN A 64 -14.01 -36.52 -1.86
CA GLN A 64 -14.01 -37.08 -0.49
C GLN A 64 -14.26 -36.02 0.60
N LEU A 65 -14.28 -34.74 0.25
CA LEU A 65 -14.58 -33.66 1.18
C LEU A 65 -16.10 -33.54 1.41
N PRO A 66 -16.53 -33.14 2.65
CA PRO A 66 -17.93 -32.78 2.90
C PRO A 66 -18.45 -31.75 1.90
N ASN A 67 -19.67 -31.95 1.41
CA ASN A 67 -20.34 -31.07 0.45
C ASN A 67 -19.70 -31.02 -0.96
N ASN A 68 -18.75 -31.87 -1.27
CA ASN A 68 -18.10 -31.97 -2.58
C ASN A 68 -17.78 -30.57 -3.16
N PRO A 69 -16.82 -29.82 -2.59
CA PRO A 69 -16.57 -28.46 -2.96
C PRO A 69 -16.16 -28.33 -4.43
N LYS A 70 -16.54 -27.24 -5.06
CA LYS A 70 -16.22 -26.99 -6.46
C LYS A 70 -14.71 -26.85 -6.66
N VAL A 71 -14.14 -27.62 -7.58
CA VAL A 71 -12.77 -27.50 -8.03
C VAL A 71 -12.67 -26.39 -9.08
N SER A 72 -11.87 -25.36 -8.82
CA SER A 72 -11.54 -24.33 -9.80
C SER A 72 -10.30 -24.72 -10.57
N ILE A 73 -10.43 -25.05 -11.86
CA ILE A 73 -9.33 -25.56 -12.69
C ILE A 73 -8.76 -24.45 -13.57
N PHE A 74 -7.44 -24.27 -13.53
CA PHE A 74 -6.67 -23.32 -14.33
C PHE A 74 -5.80 -24.09 -15.33
N LYS A 75 -6.42 -24.59 -16.41
CA LYS A 75 -5.79 -25.50 -17.39
C LYS A 75 -4.46 -24.99 -17.95
N ASN A 76 -4.39 -23.68 -18.24
CA ASN A 76 -3.18 -23.07 -18.81
C ASN A 76 -1.96 -23.11 -17.87
N PHE A 77 -2.20 -23.31 -16.59
CA PHE A 77 -1.16 -23.35 -15.55
C PHE A 77 -0.99 -24.75 -14.96
N GLY A 78 -1.83 -25.71 -15.33
CA GLY A 78 -1.83 -27.05 -14.77
C GLY A 78 -2.16 -27.08 -13.27
N THR A 79 -2.94 -26.10 -12.79
CA THR A 79 -3.29 -25.94 -11.37
C THR A 79 -4.77 -26.07 -11.13
N ALA A 80 -5.14 -26.46 -9.92
CA ALA A 80 -6.52 -26.50 -9.45
C ALA A 80 -6.61 -25.99 -8.01
N MET A 81 -7.72 -25.37 -7.64
CA MET A 81 -7.94 -24.82 -6.29
C MET A 81 -9.25 -25.34 -5.71
N ILE A 82 -9.21 -25.68 -4.43
CA ILE A 82 -10.36 -26.07 -3.61
C ILE A 82 -10.47 -25.10 -2.44
N LYS A 83 -11.69 -24.69 -2.10
CA LYS A 83 -11.99 -23.95 -0.87
C LYS A 83 -12.67 -24.90 0.12
N ALA A 84 -12.01 -25.22 1.22
CA ALA A 84 -12.53 -26.10 2.25
C ALA A 84 -12.12 -25.61 3.65
N ASP A 85 -13.06 -25.63 4.60
CA ASP A 85 -12.86 -25.27 6.01
C ASP A 85 -12.13 -23.93 6.24
N GLY A 86 -12.41 -22.95 5.37
CA GLY A 86 -11.80 -21.62 5.42
C GLY A 86 -10.36 -21.57 4.91
N LEU A 87 -9.88 -22.65 4.28
CA LEU A 87 -8.59 -22.76 3.59
C LEU A 87 -8.80 -22.65 2.08
N ASP A 88 -7.86 -22.01 1.40
CA ASP A 88 -7.70 -22.00 -0.04
C ASP A 88 -6.53 -22.93 -0.38
N ILE A 89 -6.81 -24.09 -0.97
CA ILE A 89 -5.81 -25.13 -1.23
C ILE A 89 -5.55 -25.19 -2.73
N GLU A 90 -4.36 -24.80 -3.14
CA GLU A 90 -3.91 -24.87 -4.52
C GLU A 90 -3.11 -26.15 -4.76
N PHE A 91 -3.50 -26.90 -5.80
CA PHE A 91 -2.83 -28.12 -6.24
C PHE A 91 -2.11 -27.86 -7.56
N VAL A 92 -0.80 -28.09 -7.56
CA VAL A 92 0.08 -27.85 -8.71
C VAL A 92 0.84 -29.11 -9.04
N GLY A 93 0.89 -29.51 -10.31
CA GLY A 93 1.83 -30.54 -10.75
C GLY A 93 3.26 -30.01 -10.68
N ALA A 94 4.19 -30.80 -10.15
CA ALA A 94 5.61 -30.45 -10.17
C ALA A 94 6.07 -30.22 -11.60
N ARG A 95 6.79 -29.13 -11.81
CA ARG A 95 7.15 -28.68 -13.16
C ARG A 95 8.58 -28.17 -13.25
N ARG A 96 9.14 -28.38 -14.41
CA ARG A 96 10.38 -27.77 -14.85
C ARG A 96 10.03 -26.57 -15.74
N GLU A 97 10.68 -25.46 -15.52
CA GLU A 97 10.48 -24.25 -16.30
C GLU A 97 11.79 -23.89 -17.05
N SER A 98 11.65 -23.46 -18.31
CA SER A 98 12.73 -22.87 -19.09
C SER A 98 12.26 -21.55 -19.69
N TYR A 99 13.17 -20.57 -19.78
CA TYR A 99 12.82 -19.21 -20.18
C TYR A 99 13.60 -18.77 -21.42
N GLU A 100 12.96 -17.98 -22.28
CA GLU A 100 13.64 -17.24 -23.34
C GLU A 100 14.10 -15.88 -22.83
N SER A 101 15.24 -15.38 -23.34
CA SER A 101 15.87 -14.13 -22.88
C SER A 101 14.97 -12.89 -22.92
N ASN A 102 13.99 -12.85 -23.83
CA ASN A 102 13.08 -11.70 -24.05
C ASN A 102 11.66 -11.94 -23.53
N SER A 103 11.41 -13.05 -22.87
CA SER A 103 10.08 -13.43 -22.37
C SER A 103 10.19 -13.92 -20.93
N ARG A 104 9.22 -13.52 -20.10
CA ARG A 104 9.00 -14.09 -18.77
C ARG A 104 8.02 -15.28 -18.77
N LYS A 105 7.49 -15.66 -19.94
CA LYS A 105 6.61 -16.81 -20.04
C LYS A 105 7.47 -18.06 -20.18
N PRO A 106 7.44 -18.96 -19.19
CA PRO A 106 8.21 -20.18 -19.25
C PRO A 106 7.60 -21.19 -20.24
N TYR A 107 8.44 -21.98 -20.83
CA TYR A 107 8.05 -23.31 -21.30
C TYR A 107 7.96 -24.24 -20.10
N VAL A 108 6.84 -24.93 -19.96
CA VAL A 108 6.54 -25.73 -18.78
C VAL A 108 6.46 -27.19 -19.19
N GLU A 109 7.23 -28.04 -18.50
CA GLU A 109 7.22 -29.49 -18.64
C GLU A 109 6.97 -30.15 -17.27
N SER A 110 6.48 -31.39 -17.25
CA SER A 110 6.37 -32.15 -16.00
C SER A 110 7.77 -32.34 -15.42
N GLY A 111 7.90 -32.15 -14.12
CA GLY A 111 9.18 -32.23 -13.41
C GLY A 111 9.11 -33.05 -12.13
N THR A 112 10.24 -33.15 -11.49
CA THR A 112 10.43 -33.70 -10.14
C THR A 112 10.16 -32.64 -9.07
N LEU A 113 10.10 -33.03 -7.79
CA LEU A 113 10.05 -32.07 -6.69
C LEU A 113 11.26 -31.13 -6.72
N GLN A 114 12.45 -31.65 -7.00
CA GLN A 114 13.68 -30.87 -7.12
C GLN A 114 13.59 -29.83 -8.24
N ASP A 115 12.99 -30.16 -9.39
CA ASP A 115 12.76 -29.18 -10.47
C ASP A 115 11.82 -28.06 -10.01
N ASP A 116 10.76 -28.39 -9.26
CA ASP A 116 9.83 -27.40 -8.71
C ASP A 116 10.51 -26.50 -7.67
N GLN A 117 11.35 -27.07 -6.80
CA GLN A 117 12.11 -26.32 -5.80
C GLN A 117 13.16 -25.41 -6.45
N ASN A 118 13.86 -25.89 -7.50
CA ASN A 118 14.88 -25.13 -8.26
C ASN A 118 14.31 -23.83 -8.86
N ARG A 119 13.08 -23.87 -9.37
CA ARG A 119 12.45 -22.70 -10.04
C ARG A 119 11.86 -21.68 -9.07
N ARG A 120 11.83 -21.95 -7.77
CA ARG A 120 11.26 -21.03 -6.77
C ARG A 120 12.14 -19.79 -6.59
N ASP A 121 11.53 -18.75 -6.06
CA ASP A 121 12.19 -17.45 -5.88
C ASP A 121 13.28 -17.48 -4.80
N PHE A 122 12.98 -18.06 -3.62
CA PHE A 122 13.89 -18.04 -2.47
C PHE A 122 13.95 -19.39 -1.77
N THR A 123 15.11 -19.69 -1.16
CA THR A 123 15.35 -20.92 -0.39
C THR A 123 14.31 -21.14 0.69
N ILE A 124 13.94 -20.07 1.42
CA ILE A 124 12.92 -20.10 2.47
C ILE A 124 11.50 -20.41 1.97
N ASN A 125 11.25 -20.30 0.68
CA ASN A 125 9.98 -20.65 0.02
C ASN A 125 10.09 -21.94 -0.79
N ALA A 126 11.27 -22.57 -0.83
CA ALA A 126 11.53 -23.83 -1.54
C ALA A 126 11.45 -25.05 -0.62
N MET A 127 11.33 -24.87 0.68
CA MET A 127 11.16 -25.95 1.64
C MET A 127 9.79 -26.60 1.52
N ALA A 128 9.74 -27.92 1.71
CA ALA A 128 8.51 -28.71 1.64
C ALA A 128 8.37 -29.67 2.82
N PHE A 129 7.13 -29.95 3.24
CA PHE A 129 6.80 -31.10 4.09
C PHE A 129 6.19 -32.20 3.25
N SER A 130 6.69 -33.43 3.43
CA SER A 130 6.14 -34.59 2.76
C SER A 130 4.74 -34.93 3.26
N LEU A 131 3.83 -35.21 2.34
CA LEU A 131 2.53 -35.83 2.62
C LEU A 131 2.48 -37.31 2.28
N ASN A 132 3.61 -37.93 1.86
CA ASN A 132 3.69 -39.34 1.52
C ASN A 132 3.68 -40.16 2.81
N LYS A 133 2.96 -41.28 2.83
CA LYS A 133 2.73 -42.10 4.05
C LYS A 133 4.00 -42.46 4.82
N ASP A 134 5.04 -42.92 4.11
CA ASP A 134 6.28 -43.35 4.72
C ASP A 134 7.17 -42.22 5.25
N THR A 135 6.96 -41.00 4.78
CA THR A 135 7.76 -39.80 5.11
C THR A 135 6.89 -38.63 5.57
N PHE A 136 5.66 -38.90 6.04
CA PHE A 136 4.70 -37.87 6.43
C PHE A 136 5.28 -36.94 7.48
N GLY A 137 5.30 -35.64 7.16
CA GLY A 137 5.86 -34.56 7.99
C GLY A 137 7.38 -34.36 7.87
N ASP A 138 8.08 -35.17 7.06
CA ASP A 138 9.51 -34.96 6.84
C ASP A 138 9.78 -33.65 6.06
N LEU A 139 10.76 -32.87 6.55
CA LEU A 139 11.23 -31.67 5.87
C LEU A 139 12.16 -32.02 4.71
N ILE A 140 11.86 -31.46 3.54
CA ILE A 140 12.69 -31.54 2.34
C ILE A 140 13.23 -30.14 2.06
N ASP A 141 14.51 -29.96 2.32
CA ASP A 141 15.21 -28.66 2.24
C ASP A 141 16.56 -28.81 1.54
N PRO A 142 16.57 -28.89 0.20
CA PRO A 142 17.81 -29.11 -0.56
C PRO A 142 18.73 -27.90 -0.61
N PHE A 143 18.26 -26.71 -0.16
CA PHE A 143 18.98 -25.44 -0.30
C PHE A 143 19.37 -24.79 1.03
N ASP A 144 19.21 -25.48 2.15
CA ASP A 144 19.44 -24.92 3.49
C ASP A 144 18.54 -23.70 3.81
N GLY A 145 17.27 -23.78 3.38
CA GLY A 145 16.28 -22.75 3.65
C GLY A 145 16.00 -22.59 5.14
N LEU A 146 16.08 -23.66 5.94
CA LEU A 146 15.97 -23.61 7.40
C LEU A 146 17.12 -22.78 7.99
N GLY A 147 18.36 -23.01 7.54
CA GLY A 147 19.51 -22.20 7.95
C GLY A 147 19.38 -20.74 7.52
N ASP A 148 18.80 -20.46 6.34
CA ASP A 148 18.52 -19.09 5.89
C ASP A 148 17.44 -18.40 6.75
N LEU A 149 16.42 -19.13 7.23
CA LEU A 149 15.47 -18.61 8.22
C LEU A 149 16.15 -18.23 9.54
N GLU A 150 17.06 -19.04 10.04
CA GLU A 150 17.81 -18.77 11.27
C GLU A 150 18.74 -17.56 11.10
N ARG A 151 19.41 -17.46 9.96
CA ARG A 151 20.28 -16.34 9.59
C ARG A 151 19.50 -15.06 9.22
N LYS A 152 18.18 -15.18 9.04
CA LYS A 152 17.31 -14.09 8.55
C LYS A 152 17.76 -13.58 7.18
N LEU A 153 17.95 -14.51 6.23
CA LEU A 153 18.52 -14.23 4.94
C LEU A 153 17.53 -14.54 3.80
N ILE A 154 17.45 -13.65 2.82
CA ILE A 154 16.75 -13.87 1.55
C ILE A 154 17.79 -14.25 0.49
N ARG A 155 17.76 -15.50 0.06
CA ARG A 155 18.69 -16.06 -0.92
C ARG A 155 17.93 -16.89 -1.94
N THR A 156 18.37 -16.86 -3.20
CA THR A 156 17.78 -17.67 -4.28
C THR A 156 18.29 -19.12 -4.21
N PRO A 157 17.45 -20.12 -4.59
CA PRO A 157 17.89 -21.52 -4.65
C PRO A 157 19.06 -21.76 -5.59
N LEU A 158 19.06 -21.09 -6.73
CA LEU A 158 20.07 -21.17 -7.77
C LEU A 158 20.76 -19.80 -7.96
N ASN A 159 21.56 -19.69 -9.02
CA ASN A 159 22.25 -18.46 -9.38
C ASN A 159 21.25 -17.26 -9.44
N PRO A 160 21.46 -16.19 -8.65
CA PRO A 160 20.54 -15.06 -8.60
C PRO A 160 20.42 -14.29 -9.91
N ASP A 161 21.48 -14.18 -10.71
CA ASP A 161 21.43 -13.50 -12.02
C ASP A 161 20.45 -14.19 -12.96
N ILE A 162 20.47 -15.54 -13.00
CA ILE A 162 19.52 -16.33 -13.79
C ILE A 162 18.12 -16.17 -13.20
N THR A 163 17.97 -16.31 -11.89
CA THR A 163 16.68 -16.24 -11.21
C THR A 163 15.95 -14.92 -11.44
N TYR A 164 16.66 -13.80 -11.39
CA TYR A 164 16.09 -12.47 -11.64
C TYR A 164 15.96 -12.12 -13.11
N SER A 165 16.80 -12.70 -13.96
CA SER A 165 16.66 -12.58 -15.40
C SER A 165 15.42 -13.33 -15.90
N ASP A 166 15.13 -14.52 -15.40
CA ASP A 166 13.99 -15.35 -15.79
C ASP A 166 12.64 -14.70 -15.43
N ASP A 167 12.47 -14.29 -14.19
CA ASP A 167 11.29 -13.49 -13.75
C ASP A 167 11.75 -12.26 -12.95
N PRO A 168 11.86 -11.09 -13.59
CA PRO A 168 12.30 -9.87 -12.93
C PRO A 168 11.40 -9.39 -11.79
N LEU A 169 10.16 -9.88 -11.68
CA LEU A 169 9.32 -9.58 -10.52
C LEU A 169 9.90 -10.14 -9.23
N ARG A 170 10.72 -11.19 -9.31
CA ARG A 170 11.41 -11.77 -8.14
C ARG A 170 12.31 -10.75 -7.44
N MET A 171 12.84 -9.74 -8.15
CA MET A 171 13.57 -8.63 -7.55
C MET A 171 12.68 -7.83 -6.56
N MET A 172 11.46 -7.50 -6.98
CA MET A 172 10.46 -6.84 -6.11
C MET A 172 10.05 -7.74 -4.95
N ARG A 173 9.91 -9.04 -5.19
CA ARG A 173 9.57 -10.04 -4.17
C ARG A 173 10.68 -10.20 -3.14
N ALA A 174 11.97 -10.17 -3.54
CA ALA A 174 13.11 -10.18 -2.63
C ALA A 174 13.03 -9.03 -1.63
N ILE A 175 12.85 -7.81 -2.14
CA ILE A 175 12.73 -6.60 -1.32
C ILE A 175 11.47 -6.68 -0.43
N ARG A 176 10.35 -7.15 -0.94
CA ARG A 176 9.14 -7.34 -0.16
C ARG A 176 9.36 -8.32 1.01
N PHE A 177 9.94 -9.50 0.75
CA PHE A 177 10.18 -10.47 1.82
C PHE A 177 11.20 -9.96 2.83
N ALA A 178 12.26 -9.30 2.38
CA ALA A 178 13.21 -8.63 3.26
C ALA A 178 12.50 -7.64 4.21
N THR A 179 11.57 -6.85 3.66
CA THR A 179 10.79 -5.87 4.44
C THR A 179 9.80 -6.55 5.41
N GLN A 180 9.01 -7.51 4.93
CA GLN A 180 7.96 -8.17 5.72
C GLN A 180 8.50 -9.06 6.83
N LEU A 181 9.65 -9.70 6.59
CA LEU A 181 10.29 -10.62 7.53
C LEU A 181 11.35 -9.93 8.39
N ASN A 182 11.75 -8.72 8.03
CA ASN A 182 12.90 -8.00 8.58
C ASN A 182 14.18 -8.84 8.42
N PHE A 183 14.41 -9.34 7.20
CA PHE A 183 15.56 -10.14 6.80
C PHE A 183 16.48 -9.33 5.90
N GLU A 184 17.75 -9.72 5.85
CA GLU A 184 18.72 -9.18 4.90
C GLU A 184 18.64 -9.93 3.56
N ILE A 185 18.99 -9.26 2.46
CA ILE A 185 19.15 -9.92 1.17
C ILE A 185 20.64 -10.31 1.04
N GLU A 186 20.91 -11.55 0.65
CA GLU A 186 22.26 -12.03 0.40
C GLU A 186 23.01 -11.09 -0.57
N GLU A 187 24.29 -10.84 -0.32
CA GLU A 187 25.09 -9.86 -1.06
C GLU A 187 25.11 -10.15 -2.57
N GLN A 188 25.30 -11.41 -2.98
CA GLN A 188 25.27 -11.79 -4.39
C GLN A 188 23.90 -11.57 -5.02
N SER A 189 22.84 -11.88 -4.27
CA SER A 189 21.46 -11.65 -4.67
C SER A 189 21.17 -10.15 -4.80
N LEU A 190 21.62 -9.32 -3.86
CA LEU A 190 21.47 -7.86 -3.91
C LEU A 190 22.20 -7.24 -5.11
N LYS A 191 23.42 -7.74 -5.39
CA LYS A 191 24.18 -7.34 -6.58
C LYS A 191 23.43 -7.72 -7.87
N ALA A 192 22.94 -8.95 -7.97
CA ALA A 192 22.18 -9.43 -9.12
C ALA A 192 20.89 -8.62 -9.36
N ILE A 193 20.19 -8.18 -8.29
CA ILE A 193 19.05 -7.25 -8.40
C ILE A 193 19.50 -5.94 -9.06
N THR A 194 20.63 -5.38 -8.61
CA THR A 194 21.18 -4.13 -9.14
C THR A 194 21.58 -4.27 -10.62
N ASP A 195 22.20 -5.36 -10.98
CA ASP A 195 22.65 -5.62 -12.34
C ASP A 195 21.48 -5.87 -13.32
N ASN A 196 20.40 -6.52 -12.85
CA ASN A 196 19.22 -6.85 -13.64
C ASN A 196 18.08 -5.82 -13.56
N LYS A 197 18.22 -4.70 -12.85
CA LYS A 197 17.14 -3.71 -12.58
C LYS A 197 16.39 -3.23 -13.82
N GLU A 198 17.07 -3.10 -14.97
CA GLU A 198 16.43 -2.65 -16.21
C GLU A 198 15.38 -3.61 -16.75
N ARG A 199 15.51 -4.91 -16.42
CA ARG A 199 14.54 -5.91 -16.81
C ARG A 199 13.18 -5.73 -16.13
N LEU A 200 13.09 -4.90 -15.08
CA LEU A 200 11.80 -4.54 -14.48
C LEU A 200 10.83 -3.92 -15.49
N LYS A 201 11.34 -3.30 -16.57
CA LYS A 201 10.55 -2.68 -17.65
C LYS A 201 9.64 -3.68 -18.38
N ILE A 202 9.94 -4.98 -18.38
CA ILE A 202 9.10 -6.01 -19.02
C ILE A 202 7.94 -6.46 -18.13
N ILE A 203 7.93 -6.07 -16.88
CA ILE A 203 6.87 -6.40 -15.92
C ILE A 203 5.73 -5.37 -16.02
N SER A 204 4.50 -5.84 -15.98
CA SER A 204 3.35 -4.93 -15.97
C SER A 204 3.30 -4.12 -14.66
N ASN A 205 2.88 -2.86 -14.77
CA ASN A 205 2.80 -1.97 -13.62
C ASN A 205 1.87 -2.50 -12.52
N GLU A 206 0.81 -3.20 -12.88
CA GLU A 206 -0.11 -3.82 -11.93
C GLU A 206 0.62 -4.79 -10.99
N ARG A 207 1.49 -5.66 -11.54
CA ARG A 207 2.26 -6.62 -10.71
C ARG A 207 3.31 -5.91 -9.86
N ILE A 208 3.96 -4.87 -10.39
CA ILE A 208 4.91 -4.06 -9.62
C ILE A 208 4.21 -3.39 -8.44
N VAL A 209 3.03 -2.80 -8.68
CA VAL A 209 2.23 -2.13 -7.65
C VAL A 209 1.72 -3.10 -6.60
N GLU A 210 1.33 -4.33 -6.97
CA GLU A 210 0.96 -5.35 -5.99
C GLU A 210 2.07 -5.63 -4.99
N GLU A 211 3.32 -5.79 -5.46
CA GLU A 211 4.47 -5.98 -4.57
C GLU A 211 4.78 -4.71 -3.77
N LEU A 212 4.71 -3.53 -4.39
CA LEU A 212 4.91 -2.24 -3.70
C LEU A 212 3.85 -2.00 -2.61
N ASN A 213 2.59 -2.34 -2.88
CA ASN A 213 1.51 -2.28 -1.88
C ASN A 213 1.80 -3.17 -0.67
N LYS A 214 2.34 -4.37 -0.90
CA LYS A 214 2.73 -5.29 0.18
C LYS A 214 3.94 -4.77 0.98
N ILE A 215 4.86 -4.04 0.34
CA ILE A 215 5.96 -3.32 1.01
C ILE A 215 5.37 -2.21 1.88
N LEU A 216 4.50 -1.36 1.34
CA LEU A 216 3.86 -0.26 2.09
C LEU A 216 2.96 -0.77 3.23
N ALA A 217 2.33 -1.93 3.07
CA ALA A 217 1.52 -2.56 4.11
C ALA A 217 2.36 -3.22 5.22
N SER A 218 3.68 -3.30 5.08
CA SER A 218 4.57 -3.88 6.09
C SER A 218 4.66 -2.99 7.34
N PRO A 219 5.08 -3.54 8.49
CA PRO A 219 5.23 -2.75 9.72
C PRO A 219 6.27 -1.64 9.60
N LYS A 220 7.32 -1.83 8.79
CA LYS A 220 8.39 -0.85 8.56
C LYS A 220 8.71 -0.70 7.07
N PRO A 221 7.88 0.03 6.32
CA PRO A 221 8.01 0.16 4.86
C PRO A 221 9.32 0.80 4.40
N SER A 222 9.94 1.64 5.24
CA SER A 222 11.19 2.31 4.91
C SER A 222 12.32 1.35 4.55
N ILE A 223 12.33 0.14 5.11
CA ILE A 223 13.30 -0.92 4.76
C ILE A 223 13.23 -1.23 3.28
N GLY A 224 12.03 -1.51 2.78
CA GLY A 224 11.83 -1.84 1.37
C GLY A 224 12.03 -0.64 0.45
N LEU A 225 11.55 0.54 0.83
CA LEU A 225 11.75 1.76 0.04
C LEU A 225 13.25 2.11 -0.09
N LYS A 226 14.03 1.93 0.99
CA LYS A 226 15.47 2.10 0.97
C LYS A 226 16.16 1.08 0.06
N LEU A 227 15.80 -0.20 0.15
CA LEU A 227 16.34 -1.24 -0.73
C LEU A 227 15.99 -0.98 -2.20
N LEU A 228 14.76 -0.54 -2.51
CA LEU A 228 14.36 -0.13 -3.86
C LEU A 228 15.21 1.03 -4.38
N TYR A 229 15.54 1.98 -3.52
CA TYR A 229 16.42 3.10 -3.85
C TYR A 229 17.87 2.64 -4.09
N GLU A 230 18.46 1.89 -3.16
CA GLU A 230 19.86 1.42 -3.21
C GLU A 230 20.12 0.50 -4.41
N THR A 231 19.18 -0.36 -4.78
CA THR A 231 19.27 -1.22 -5.96
C THR A 231 18.98 -0.48 -7.28
N GLY A 232 18.47 0.75 -7.22
CA GLY A 232 18.06 1.53 -8.39
C GLY A 232 16.73 1.14 -8.99
N LEU A 233 15.99 0.17 -8.41
CA LEU A 233 14.64 -0.20 -8.87
C LEU A 233 13.63 0.94 -8.71
N LEU A 234 13.79 1.76 -7.67
CA LEU A 234 12.90 2.90 -7.41
C LEU A 234 12.86 3.89 -8.57
N HIS A 235 13.97 4.03 -9.32
CA HIS A 235 14.04 4.90 -10.49
C HIS A 235 13.02 4.52 -11.58
N TYR A 236 12.75 3.23 -11.73
CA TYR A 236 11.77 2.72 -12.71
C TYR A 236 10.33 2.78 -12.21
N ILE A 237 10.13 2.83 -10.90
CA ILE A 237 8.81 2.77 -10.26
C ILE A 237 8.30 4.17 -9.89
N LEU A 238 9.08 4.90 -9.10
CA LEU A 238 8.74 6.20 -8.51
C LEU A 238 9.90 7.20 -8.64
N PRO A 239 10.29 7.61 -9.87
CA PRO A 239 11.35 8.60 -10.07
C PRO A 239 11.02 9.94 -9.40
N GLU A 240 9.74 10.26 -9.23
CA GLU A 240 9.26 11.46 -8.57
C GLU A 240 9.66 11.50 -7.08
N LEU A 241 9.71 10.33 -6.42
CA LEU A 241 10.16 10.22 -5.04
C LEU A 241 11.67 10.46 -4.94
N ILE A 242 12.46 9.93 -5.88
CA ILE A 242 13.91 10.17 -5.96
C ILE A 242 14.22 11.66 -6.17
N ALA A 243 13.37 12.39 -6.91
CA ALA A 243 13.53 13.82 -7.13
C ALA A 243 13.46 14.66 -5.83
N LEU A 244 12.98 14.08 -4.72
CA LEU A 244 12.98 14.71 -3.40
C LEU A 244 14.34 14.63 -2.70
N GLN A 245 15.25 13.79 -3.19
CA GLN A 245 16.54 13.54 -2.58
C GLN A 245 17.49 14.74 -2.72
N GLY A 246 18.35 14.86 -1.75
CA GLY A 246 19.47 15.80 -1.74
C GLY A 246 19.18 17.06 -0.95
N VAL A 247 20.25 17.60 -0.39
CA VAL A 247 20.25 18.86 0.34
C VAL A 247 21.04 19.88 -0.49
N GLN A 248 20.40 20.97 -0.85
CA GLN A 248 21.11 22.10 -1.48
C GLN A 248 21.39 23.15 -0.44
N GLU A 249 22.58 23.74 -0.53
CA GLU A 249 22.99 24.87 0.29
C GLU A 249 23.16 26.10 -0.60
N GLN A 250 22.54 27.19 -0.20
CA GLN A 250 22.70 28.48 -0.84
C GLN A 250 22.65 29.59 0.22
N ASP A 251 23.60 30.51 0.17
CA ASP A 251 23.73 31.61 1.14
C ASP A 251 23.78 31.12 2.61
N GLY A 252 24.41 29.97 2.87
CA GLY A 252 24.50 29.35 4.21
C GLY A 252 23.22 28.68 4.71
N GLN A 253 22.17 28.65 3.88
CA GLN A 253 20.90 28.03 4.23
C GLN A 253 20.74 26.67 3.52
N ARG A 254 20.34 25.66 4.32
CA ARG A 254 20.09 24.30 3.84
C ARG A 254 18.64 23.93 4.03
N HIS A 255 18.07 23.17 3.09
CA HIS A 255 16.79 22.51 3.31
C HIS A 255 16.98 21.07 3.80
N LYS A 256 15.93 20.51 4.39
CA LYS A 256 15.87 19.09 4.80
C LYS A 256 15.90 18.20 3.55
N ASP A 257 16.54 17.04 3.66
CA ASP A 257 16.39 16.00 2.65
C ASP A 257 14.98 15.40 2.73
N ASN A 258 14.13 15.75 1.76
CA ASN A 258 12.73 15.38 1.78
C ASN A 258 12.51 13.89 1.45
N PHE A 259 13.45 13.22 0.77
CA PHE A 259 13.36 11.78 0.52
C PHE A 259 13.44 10.97 1.82
N TRP A 260 14.50 11.16 2.60
CA TRP A 260 14.68 10.45 3.87
C TRP A 260 13.61 10.81 4.89
N HIS A 261 13.20 12.07 4.90
CA HIS A 261 12.06 12.51 5.69
C HIS A 261 10.77 11.75 5.33
N THR A 262 10.46 11.62 4.05
CA THR A 262 9.26 10.89 3.60
C THR A 262 9.29 9.43 4.05
N LEU A 263 10.45 8.77 4.03
CA LEU A 263 10.58 7.40 4.51
C LEU A 263 10.28 7.30 6.02
N GLU A 264 10.76 8.26 6.81
CA GLU A 264 10.47 8.34 8.25
C GLU A 264 8.98 8.58 8.52
N VAL A 265 8.33 9.46 7.76
CA VAL A 265 6.88 9.70 7.85
C VAL A 265 6.06 8.45 7.53
N VAL A 266 6.48 7.69 6.51
CA VAL A 266 5.80 6.43 6.15
C VAL A 266 5.94 5.37 7.25
N ASP A 267 7.08 5.29 7.92
CA ASP A 267 7.24 4.40 9.09
C ASP A 267 6.35 4.86 10.25
N ASN A 268 6.41 6.15 10.60
CA ASN A 268 5.62 6.71 11.70
C ASN A 268 4.11 6.45 11.51
N ILE A 269 3.59 6.70 10.31
CA ILE A 269 2.17 6.48 10.04
C ILE A 269 1.79 5.00 10.08
N SER A 270 2.73 4.11 9.75
CA SER A 270 2.50 2.66 9.74
C SER A 270 2.30 2.08 11.15
N GLU A 271 2.72 2.79 12.20
CA GLU A 271 2.45 2.43 13.59
C GLU A 271 1.01 2.75 14.02
N HIS A 272 0.32 3.63 13.29
CA HIS A 272 -0.99 4.15 13.67
C HIS A 272 -2.14 3.68 12.78
N THR A 273 -1.87 3.14 11.59
CA THR A 273 -2.92 2.72 10.67
C THR A 273 -2.51 1.59 9.72
N ASP A 274 -3.46 0.71 9.44
CA ASP A 274 -3.36 -0.30 8.38
C ASP A 274 -3.99 0.18 7.06
N ASN A 275 -4.51 1.41 7.00
CA ASN A 275 -5.07 1.97 5.78
C ASN A 275 -3.98 2.21 4.73
N LEU A 276 -3.89 1.30 3.76
CA LEU A 276 -2.91 1.37 2.67
C LEU A 276 -2.94 2.72 1.93
N TRP A 277 -4.13 3.31 1.76
CA TRP A 277 -4.26 4.56 1.01
C TRP A 277 -3.77 5.77 1.80
N LEU A 278 -3.86 5.72 3.13
CA LEU A 278 -3.25 6.73 3.99
C LEU A 278 -1.72 6.60 3.99
N ARG A 279 -1.17 5.38 3.95
CA ARG A 279 0.27 5.16 3.76
C ARG A 279 0.76 5.65 2.38
N TRP A 280 -0.06 5.47 1.32
CA TRP A 280 0.21 6.09 0.02
C TRP A 280 0.18 7.61 0.08
N ALA A 281 -0.77 8.20 0.81
CA ALA A 281 -0.81 9.65 1.01
C ALA A 281 0.44 10.14 1.75
N ALA A 282 0.91 9.43 2.77
CA ALA A 282 2.15 9.72 3.47
C ALA A 282 3.39 9.62 2.56
N LEU A 283 3.45 8.62 1.68
CA LEU A 283 4.53 8.49 0.70
C LEU A 283 4.56 9.65 -0.31
N LEU A 284 3.40 10.22 -0.62
CA LEU A 284 3.24 11.23 -1.68
C LEU A 284 3.00 12.65 -1.17
N HIS A 285 2.90 12.89 0.17
CA HIS A 285 2.51 14.18 0.72
C HIS A 285 3.43 15.32 0.26
N ASP A 286 4.70 15.05 0.16
CA ASP A 286 5.74 16.01 -0.19
C ASP A 286 6.19 15.96 -1.67
N ILE A 287 5.59 15.11 -2.50
CA ILE A 287 6.04 14.85 -3.87
C ILE A 287 6.06 16.12 -4.74
N GLY A 288 5.24 17.11 -4.42
CA GLY A 288 5.21 18.41 -5.09
C GLY A 288 6.37 19.34 -4.73
N LYS A 289 7.17 19.03 -3.70
CA LYS A 289 8.29 19.89 -3.28
C LYS A 289 9.37 19.99 -4.35
N ALA A 290 9.67 18.90 -5.06
CA ALA A 290 10.70 18.91 -6.10
C ALA A 290 10.41 19.94 -7.22
N PRO A 291 9.24 19.97 -7.87
CA PRO A 291 8.93 20.95 -8.92
C PRO A 291 8.65 22.37 -8.40
N THR A 292 8.31 22.55 -7.12
CA THR A 292 7.99 23.87 -6.55
C THR A 292 9.16 24.51 -5.79
N LYS A 293 10.29 23.80 -5.65
CA LYS A 293 11.45 24.31 -4.94
C LYS A 293 11.98 25.62 -5.55
N ARG A 294 12.12 26.64 -4.73
CA ARG A 294 12.68 27.95 -5.09
C ARG A 294 13.55 28.46 -3.94
N PHE A 295 14.56 29.26 -4.27
CA PHE A 295 15.34 29.98 -3.27
C PHE A 295 14.96 31.44 -3.27
N ASP A 296 14.54 31.96 -2.14
CA ASP A 296 14.29 33.39 -1.90
C ASP A 296 15.40 33.96 -1.01
N LYS A 297 15.99 35.10 -1.40
CA LYS A 297 17.13 35.70 -0.66
C LYS A 297 16.77 36.13 0.77
N LYS A 298 15.48 36.40 1.06
CA LYS A 298 15.03 36.84 2.39
C LYS A 298 14.58 35.73 3.28
N ILE A 299 13.95 34.68 2.71
CA ILE A 299 13.26 33.60 3.43
C ILE A 299 14.07 32.29 3.38
N GLY A 300 14.93 32.12 2.35
CA GLY A 300 15.63 30.87 2.07
C GLY A 300 14.87 29.95 1.13
N TRP A 301 15.00 28.64 1.33
CA TRP A 301 14.32 27.64 0.52
C TRP A 301 12.81 27.63 0.77
N THR A 302 12.03 27.72 -0.29
CA THR A 302 10.57 27.72 -0.26
C THR A 302 10.00 26.67 -1.20
N PHE A 303 8.79 26.18 -0.88
CA PHE A 303 8.06 25.13 -1.61
C PHE A 303 6.58 25.48 -1.77
N HIS A 304 6.28 26.75 -2.01
CA HIS A 304 4.90 27.25 -2.04
C HIS A 304 4.01 26.49 -3.01
N GLY A 305 2.87 26.03 -2.51
CA GLY A 305 1.85 25.31 -3.28
C GLY A 305 2.23 23.88 -3.63
N HIS A 306 3.22 23.30 -2.95
CA HIS A 306 3.64 21.91 -3.20
C HIS A 306 2.50 20.92 -2.99
N GLU A 307 1.59 21.16 -2.05
CA GLU A 307 0.44 20.31 -1.76
C GLU A 307 -0.52 20.25 -2.96
N PHE A 308 -0.77 21.40 -3.57
CA PHE A 308 -1.63 21.48 -4.75
C PHE A 308 -0.98 20.82 -5.96
N VAL A 309 0.31 21.04 -6.18
CA VAL A 309 1.07 20.41 -7.27
C VAL A 309 1.16 18.91 -7.00
N GLY A 310 1.49 18.49 -5.79
CA GLY A 310 1.55 17.08 -5.37
C GLY A 310 0.22 16.35 -5.59
N SER A 311 -0.89 16.96 -5.20
CA SER A 311 -2.23 16.42 -5.44
C SER A 311 -2.52 16.16 -6.93
N LYS A 312 -2.07 17.02 -7.83
CA LYS A 312 -2.18 16.79 -9.27
C LYS A 312 -1.24 15.67 -9.75
N MET A 313 -0.03 15.60 -9.20
CA MET A 313 0.93 14.54 -9.53
C MET A 313 0.39 13.16 -9.16
N VAL A 314 -0.38 13.03 -8.08
CA VAL A 314 -1.05 11.77 -7.68
C VAL A 314 -1.85 11.17 -8.82
N TYR A 315 -2.67 11.96 -9.54
CA TYR A 315 -3.45 11.46 -10.69
C TYR A 315 -2.55 10.87 -11.77
N HIS A 316 -1.51 11.59 -12.17
CA HIS A 316 -0.60 11.12 -13.22
C HIS A 316 0.17 9.88 -12.80
N LEU A 317 0.58 9.80 -11.54
CA LEU A 317 1.27 8.66 -10.96
C LEU A 317 0.35 7.42 -10.91
N PHE A 318 -0.87 7.55 -10.39
CA PHE A 318 -1.84 6.45 -10.35
C PHE A 318 -2.16 5.93 -11.74
N LYS A 319 -2.35 6.85 -12.72
CA LYS A 319 -2.60 6.47 -14.12
C LYS A 319 -1.41 5.72 -14.72
N ARG A 320 -0.17 6.21 -14.52
CA ARG A 320 1.06 5.58 -15.01
C ARG A 320 1.27 4.19 -14.42
N LEU A 321 1.06 4.07 -13.12
CA LEU A 321 1.19 2.81 -12.38
C LEU A 321 -0.02 1.88 -12.52
N ARG A 322 -1.06 2.27 -13.26
CA ARG A 322 -2.31 1.53 -13.44
C ARG A 322 -3.01 1.20 -12.11
N MET A 323 -2.92 2.13 -11.17
CA MET A 323 -3.64 2.07 -9.91
C MET A 323 -5.10 2.52 -10.10
N PRO A 324 -6.01 2.21 -9.15
CA PRO A 324 -7.41 2.59 -9.24
C PRO A 324 -7.60 4.11 -9.34
N LEU A 325 -8.29 4.59 -10.40
CA LEU A 325 -8.64 6.02 -10.61
C LEU A 325 -10.03 6.35 -10.05
N ASN A 326 -10.38 5.77 -8.93
CA ASN A 326 -11.67 5.90 -8.24
C ASN A 326 -11.54 6.73 -6.95
N ASP A 327 -12.44 6.50 -6.00
CA ASP A 327 -12.47 7.22 -4.72
C ASP A 327 -11.17 7.05 -3.90
N LYS A 328 -10.45 5.93 -4.07
CA LYS A 328 -9.13 5.72 -3.43
C LYS A 328 -8.11 6.76 -3.90
N MET A 329 -8.06 7.03 -5.20
CA MET A 329 -7.19 8.08 -5.74
C MET A 329 -7.62 9.46 -5.26
N LYS A 330 -8.94 9.77 -5.27
CA LYS A 330 -9.47 11.05 -4.79
C LYS A 330 -9.15 11.26 -3.32
N TYR A 331 -9.25 10.21 -2.52
CA TYR A 331 -8.85 10.21 -1.11
C TYR A 331 -7.37 10.60 -0.97
N VAL A 332 -6.44 9.92 -1.66
CA VAL A 332 -5.01 10.25 -1.61
C VAL A 332 -4.76 11.69 -2.08
N GLN A 333 -5.39 12.13 -3.17
CA GLN A 333 -5.27 13.50 -3.65
C GLN A 333 -5.74 14.54 -2.62
N LYS A 334 -6.83 14.25 -1.92
CA LYS A 334 -7.41 15.13 -0.90
C LYS A 334 -6.48 15.25 0.30
N ILE A 335 -6.00 14.13 0.82
CA ILE A 335 -5.07 14.11 1.96
C ILE A 335 -3.76 14.83 1.61
N VAL A 336 -3.15 14.55 0.45
CA VAL A 336 -1.94 15.25 -0.03
C VAL A 336 -2.18 16.76 -0.17
N LYS A 337 -3.33 17.17 -0.73
CA LYS A 337 -3.67 18.59 -0.88
C LYS A 337 -3.82 19.32 0.44
N MET A 338 -4.16 18.61 1.50
CA MET A 338 -4.46 19.22 2.81
C MET A 338 -3.35 18.98 3.84
N SER A 339 -2.29 18.25 3.52
CA SER A 339 -1.29 17.75 4.46
C SER A 339 -0.61 18.82 5.34
N SER A 340 -0.44 20.06 4.85
CA SER A 340 0.15 21.13 5.66
C SER A 340 -0.88 21.98 6.43
N ARG A 341 -2.18 21.87 6.14
CA ARG A 341 -3.19 22.76 6.74
C ARG A 341 -3.32 22.63 8.26
N PRO A 342 -3.42 21.43 8.86
CA PRO A 342 -3.45 21.29 10.31
C PRO A 342 -2.19 21.85 10.99
N ILE A 343 -1.02 21.71 10.36
CA ILE A 343 0.25 22.22 10.86
C ILE A 343 0.23 23.73 10.93
N ILE A 344 -0.18 24.39 9.84
CA ILE A 344 -0.28 25.85 9.75
C ILE A 344 -1.27 26.40 10.80
N ILE A 345 -2.44 25.77 10.93
CA ILE A 345 -3.45 26.17 11.93
C ILE A 345 -2.91 26.01 13.35
N ALA A 346 -2.10 24.98 13.61
CA ALA A 346 -1.52 24.72 14.92
C ALA A 346 -0.35 25.65 15.26
N GLU A 347 0.31 26.26 14.29
CA GLU A 347 1.42 27.21 14.52
C GLU A 347 0.93 28.61 14.91
N ASP A 348 -0.26 29.02 14.46
CA ASP A 348 -0.85 30.34 14.69
C ASP A 348 -1.92 30.29 15.82
N ILE A 349 -2.59 31.45 16.03
CA ILE A 349 -3.79 31.51 16.89
C ILE A 349 -4.90 30.73 16.19
N VAL A 350 -5.29 29.60 16.77
CA VAL A 350 -6.34 28.71 16.25
C VAL A 350 -7.68 29.42 16.30
N THR A 351 -8.15 29.95 15.16
CA THR A 351 -9.46 30.61 15.05
C THR A 351 -10.56 29.60 14.70
N ASP A 352 -11.78 29.84 15.21
CA ASP A 352 -12.93 28.98 14.91
C ASP A 352 -13.21 28.92 13.40
N SER A 353 -12.99 29.99 12.64
CA SER A 353 -13.18 30.00 11.19
C SER A 353 -12.17 29.13 10.45
N ALA A 354 -10.91 29.09 10.89
CA ALA A 354 -9.89 28.21 10.33
C ALA A 354 -10.23 26.74 10.61
N VAL A 355 -10.71 26.45 11.81
CA VAL A 355 -11.14 25.10 12.20
C VAL A 355 -12.40 24.67 11.43
N ARG A 356 -13.44 25.53 11.32
CA ARG A 356 -14.64 25.23 10.50
C ARG A 356 -14.25 24.86 9.08
N ARG A 357 -13.37 25.66 8.46
CA ARG A 357 -12.90 25.40 7.09
C ARG A 357 -12.11 24.11 6.98
N LEU A 358 -11.24 23.82 7.95
CA LEU A 358 -10.49 22.57 8.00
C LEU A 358 -11.44 21.36 8.08
N VAL A 359 -12.40 21.37 9.01
CA VAL A 359 -13.37 20.30 9.23
C VAL A 359 -14.26 20.11 7.99
N PHE A 360 -14.76 21.21 7.42
CA PHE A 360 -15.58 21.17 6.22
C PHE A 360 -14.84 20.58 5.02
N ASP A 361 -13.61 21.04 4.77
CA ASP A 361 -12.82 20.56 3.63
C ASP A 361 -12.31 19.11 3.83
N ALA A 362 -11.95 18.75 5.06
CA ALA A 362 -11.52 17.39 5.39
C ALA A 362 -12.69 16.38 5.42
N GLY A 363 -13.86 16.78 5.92
CA GLY A 363 -15.01 15.91 6.03
C GLY A 363 -14.71 14.64 6.82
N GLU A 364 -15.07 13.48 6.27
CA GLU A 364 -14.86 12.17 6.90
C GLU A 364 -13.37 11.82 7.08
N GLU A 365 -12.48 12.38 6.26
CA GLU A 365 -11.05 12.08 6.29
C GLU A 365 -10.27 12.97 7.28
N PHE A 366 -10.96 13.70 8.17
CA PHE A 366 -10.31 14.59 9.14
C PHE A 366 -9.32 13.85 10.06
N GLU A 367 -9.71 12.70 10.61
CA GLU A 367 -8.83 11.93 11.52
C GLU A 367 -7.62 11.34 10.78
N ASP A 368 -7.80 10.89 9.56
CA ASP A 368 -6.71 10.40 8.71
C ASP A 368 -5.71 11.52 8.37
N LEU A 369 -6.24 12.74 8.09
CA LEU A 369 -5.42 13.92 7.85
C LEU A 369 -4.60 14.30 9.10
N MET A 370 -5.21 14.29 10.27
CA MET A 370 -4.52 14.56 11.54
C MET A 370 -3.44 13.51 11.82
N THR A 371 -3.74 12.24 11.59
CA THR A 371 -2.77 11.14 11.74
C THR A 371 -1.55 11.33 10.83
N LEU A 372 -1.77 11.77 9.57
CA LEU A 372 -0.64 12.09 8.68
C LEU A 372 0.19 13.27 9.21
N CYS A 373 -0.46 14.33 9.67
CA CYS A 373 0.25 15.52 10.17
C CYS A 373 1.06 15.22 11.44
N GLU A 374 0.54 14.37 12.32
CA GLU A 374 1.27 13.89 13.50
C GLU A 374 2.47 13.03 13.09
N ALA A 375 2.31 12.13 12.12
CA ALA A 375 3.39 11.31 11.57
C ALA A 375 4.50 12.13 10.89
N ASP A 376 4.15 13.29 10.31
CA ASP A 376 5.08 14.22 9.65
C ASP A 376 6.02 14.95 10.64
N ILE A 377 5.72 14.91 11.95
CA ILE A 377 6.60 15.44 12.98
C ILE A 377 7.81 14.52 13.18
N THR A 378 8.87 14.74 12.42
CA THR A 378 10.12 13.95 12.52
C THR A 378 11.24 14.67 13.27
N THR A 379 10.90 15.69 14.08
CA THR A 379 11.92 16.43 14.86
C THR A 379 12.46 15.60 16.01
N LYS A 380 13.79 15.53 16.11
CA LYS A 380 14.48 14.87 17.23
C LYS A 380 14.59 15.73 18.49
N ASN A 381 14.11 17.00 18.43
CA ASN A 381 14.12 17.90 19.59
C ASN A 381 12.87 17.64 20.46
N PRO A 382 13.00 17.13 21.70
CA PRO A 382 11.86 16.78 22.55
C PRO A 382 10.94 17.96 22.88
N LYS A 383 11.50 19.18 23.01
CA LYS A 383 10.71 20.38 23.29
C LYS A 383 9.85 20.78 22.09
N LYS A 384 10.42 20.71 20.88
CA LYS A 384 9.67 20.97 19.64
C LYS A 384 8.61 19.90 19.41
N PHE A 385 8.98 18.62 19.57
CA PHE A 385 8.04 17.51 19.45
C PHE A 385 6.82 17.69 20.35
N LYS A 386 7.07 17.94 21.65
CA LYS A 386 5.99 18.19 22.63
C LYS A 386 5.13 19.38 22.21
N LYS A 387 5.74 20.51 21.81
CA LYS A 387 5.00 21.69 21.36
C LYS A 387 4.06 21.37 20.20
N TYR A 388 4.54 20.66 19.17
CA TYR A 388 3.69 20.31 18.03
C TYR A 388 2.55 19.37 18.44
N HIS A 389 2.85 18.38 19.29
CA HIS A 389 1.84 17.47 19.80
C HIS A 389 0.76 18.19 20.59
N ASP A 390 1.15 19.06 21.52
CA ASP A 390 0.23 19.87 22.34
C ASP A 390 -0.64 20.77 21.42
N ASN A 391 -0.06 21.36 20.38
CA ASN A 391 -0.81 22.19 19.42
C ASN A 391 -1.85 21.36 18.64
N PHE A 392 -1.55 20.14 18.22
CA PHE A 392 -2.53 19.27 17.56
C PHE A 392 -3.66 18.86 18.50
N GLN A 393 -3.39 18.66 19.79
CA GLN A 393 -4.46 18.44 20.78
C GLN A 393 -5.40 19.64 20.88
N ILE A 394 -4.87 20.86 20.85
CA ILE A 394 -5.68 22.09 20.82
C ILE A 394 -6.55 22.13 19.55
N VAL A 395 -6.01 21.78 18.38
CA VAL A 395 -6.80 21.71 17.15
C VAL A 395 -7.94 20.68 17.28
N ARG A 396 -7.66 19.47 17.79
CA ARG A 396 -8.69 18.42 18.00
C ARG A 396 -9.78 18.88 18.96
N GLN A 397 -9.41 19.51 20.08
CA GLN A 397 -10.38 20.04 21.02
C GLN A 397 -11.26 21.13 20.39
N LYS A 398 -10.66 22.04 19.66
CA LYS A 398 -11.38 23.10 18.93
C LYS A 398 -12.33 22.53 17.87
N VAL A 399 -11.95 21.44 17.23
CA VAL A 399 -12.82 20.74 16.27
C VAL A 399 -14.07 20.21 16.96
N VAL A 400 -13.93 19.58 18.13
CA VAL A 400 -15.08 19.09 18.91
C VAL A 400 -16.01 20.25 19.27
N GLU A 401 -15.47 21.36 19.80
CA GLU A 401 -16.24 22.54 20.17
C GLU A 401 -17.02 23.14 18.98
N VAL A 402 -16.37 23.22 17.80
CA VAL A 402 -16.99 23.75 16.57
C VAL A 402 -18.04 22.79 16.02
N GLU A 403 -17.80 21.48 16.08
CA GLU A 403 -18.76 20.48 15.58
C GLU A 403 -20.02 20.42 16.47
N GLU A 404 -19.86 20.47 17.78
CA GLU A 404 -20.99 20.50 18.72
C GLU A 404 -21.85 21.75 18.52
N LYS A 405 -21.23 22.89 18.24
CA LYS A 405 -21.92 24.17 18.07
C LYS A 405 -22.56 24.33 16.68
N ASP A 406 -21.84 23.99 15.62
CA ASP A 406 -22.15 24.43 14.25
C ASP A 406 -22.48 23.27 13.31
N HIS A 407 -22.28 22.00 13.69
CA HIS A 407 -22.51 20.78 12.86
C HIS A 407 -21.90 20.89 11.45
N ILE A 408 -20.62 21.29 11.36
CA ILE A 408 -19.98 21.74 10.11
C ILE A 408 -19.49 20.59 9.21
N ARG A 409 -19.17 19.41 9.74
CA ARG A 409 -18.42 18.36 9.01
C ARG A 409 -18.98 18.04 7.63
N ASN A 410 -20.26 17.86 7.50
CA ASN A 410 -20.93 17.52 6.23
C ASN A 410 -22.09 18.47 5.92
N PHE A 411 -22.02 19.72 6.41
CA PHE A 411 -23.14 20.62 6.23
C PHE A 411 -23.35 20.97 4.75
N GLN A 412 -24.61 21.11 4.38
CA GLN A 412 -25.02 21.77 3.15
C GLN A 412 -25.57 23.14 3.54
N PRO A 413 -25.27 24.21 2.79
CA PRO A 413 -25.88 25.50 3.05
C PRO A 413 -27.40 25.36 3.17
N PRO A 414 -28.02 25.92 4.23
CA PRO A 414 -29.45 25.71 4.49
C PRO A 414 -30.37 26.20 3.36
N VAL A 415 -29.86 27.09 2.50
CA VAL A 415 -30.56 27.56 1.29
C VAL A 415 -30.02 26.81 0.08
N SER A 416 -30.88 26.06 -0.59
CA SER A 416 -30.52 25.27 -1.76
C SER A 416 -30.38 26.11 -3.05
N GLY A 417 -29.67 25.57 -4.04
CA GLY A 417 -29.59 26.22 -5.38
C GLY A 417 -30.97 26.33 -6.06
N GLU A 418 -31.86 25.38 -5.83
CA GLU A 418 -33.25 25.39 -6.34
C GLU A 418 -34.04 26.54 -5.72
N GLU A 419 -33.89 26.73 -4.43
CA GLU A 419 -34.56 27.84 -3.72
C GLU A 419 -34.04 29.20 -4.20
N ILE A 420 -32.70 29.34 -4.43
CA ILE A 420 -32.11 30.54 -5.00
C ILE A 420 -32.72 30.83 -6.40
N MET A 421 -32.78 29.82 -7.24
CA MET A 421 -33.37 29.93 -8.60
C MET A 421 -34.84 30.35 -8.53
N LYS A 422 -35.62 29.73 -7.64
CA LYS A 422 -37.05 30.07 -7.45
C LYS A 422 -37.26 31.45 -6.91
N THR A 423 -36.47 31.87 -5.91
CA THR A 423 -36.60 33.18 -5.25
C THR A 423 -36.31 34.34 -6.20
N PHE A 424 -35.36 34.20 -7.08
CA PHE A 424 -34.91 35.29 -8.00
C PHE A 424 -35.34 35.05 -9.46
N ASN A 425 -36.17 34.04 -9.71
CA ASN A 425 -36.62 33.65 -11.06
C ASN A 425 -35.44 33.43 -12.02
N LEU A 426 -34.40 32.71 -11.58
CA LEU A 426 -33.18 32.45 -12.33
C LEU A 426 -33.18 31.01 -12.87
N LEU A 427 -32.63 30.85 -14.05
CA LEU A 427 -32.22 29.54 -14.56
C LEU A 427 -30.88 29.11 -13.91
N PRO A 428 -30.47 27.81 -14.02
CA PRO A 428 -29.12 27.39 -13.62
C PRO A 428 -28.07 28.29 -14.26
N SER A 429 -27.37 29.09 -13.44
CA SER A 429 -26.51 30.16 -13.90
C SER A 429 -25.42 30.53 -12.90
N ARG A 430 -24.41 31.26 -13.36
CA ARG A 430 -23.31 31.75 -12.52
C ARG A 430 -23.76 32.49 -11.26
N PRO A 431 -24.76 33.41 -11.31
CA PRO A 431 -25.25 34.09 -10.11
C PRO A 431 -25.74 33.15 -9.01
N VAL A 432 -26.41 32.03 -9.35
CA VAL A 432 -26.88 31.04 -8.39
C VAL A 432 -25.68 30.39 -7.65
N GLY A 433 -24.65 30.02 -8.41
CA GLY A 433 -23.42 29.47 -7.83
C GLY A 433 -22.71 30.47 -6.92
N VAL A 434 -22.62 31.77 -7.33
CA VAL A 434 -22.01 32.85 -6.53
C VAL A 434 -22.76 33.06 -5.22
N LEU A 435 -24.10 33.05 -5.22
CA LEU A 435 -24.90 33.23 -4.01
C LEU A 435 -24.73 32.02 -3.07
N LYS A 436 -24.81 30.79 -3.60
CA LYS A 436 -24.61 29.57 -2.80
C LYS A 436 -23.23 29.53 -2.16
N GLU A 437 -22.20 29.87 -2.91
CA GLU A 437 -20.83 29.91 -2.42
C GLU A 437 -20.66 31.04 -1.36
N ALA A 438 -21.26 32.22 -1.57
CA ALA A 438 -21.19 33.33 -0.60
C ALA A 438 -21.87 32.96 0.74
N ILE A 439 -22.99 32.24 0.72
CA ILE A 439 -23.65 31.76 1.93
C ILE A 439 -22.73 30.76 2.67
N LYS A 440 -22.19 29.80 1.95
CA LYS A 440 -21.26 28.81 2.51
C LYS A 440 -20.05 29.48 3.17
N GLU A 441 -19.41 30.40 2.47
CA GLU A 441 -18.26 31.15 3.00
C GLU A 441 -18.63 31.99 4.24
N ALA A 442 -19.80 32.62 4.26
CA ALA A 442 -20.24 33.38 5.41
C ALA A 442 -20.47 32.55 6.67
N ILE A 443 -20.95 31.30 6.49
CA ILE A 443 -21.11 30.32 7.58
C ILE A 443 -19.74 29.84 8.07
N LEU A 444 -18.83 29.46 7.15
CA LEU A 444 -17.48 29.03 7.50
C LEU A 444 -16.66 30.10 8.20
N GLU A 445 -16.85 31.36 7.82
CA GLU A 445 -16.22 32.53 8.46
C GLU A 445 -16.92 32.89 9.81
N GLY A 446 -18.06 32.27 10.13
CA GLY A 446 -18.83 32.58 11.34
C GLY A 446 -19.53 33.96 11.31
N LYS A 447 -19.70 34.55 10.12
CA LYS A 447 -20.44 35.76 9.93
C LYS A 447 -21.94 35.60 10.15
N ILE A 448 -22.43 34.43 9.82
CA ILE A 448 -23.81 33.99 10.07
C ILE A 448 -23.80 32.57 10.66
N PRO A 449 -24.78 32.23 11.51
CA PRO A 449 -24.96 30.86 11.98
C PRO A 449 -25.42 29.96 10.82
N ASN A 450 -25.22 28.64 10.99
CA ASN A 450 -25.69 27.62 10.04
C ASN A 450 -27.20 27.36 10.22
N GLU A 451 -28.00 28.39 10.01
CA GLU A 451 -29.46 28.40 10.19
C GLU A 451 -30.14 28.98 8.95
N TYR A 452 -31.33 28.45 8.61
CA TYR A 452 -32.05 28.81 7.40
C TYR A 452 -32.37 30.32 7.30
N GLU A 453 -32.93 30.91 8.38
CA GLU A 453 -33.34 32.31 8.38
C GLU A 453 -32.14 33.28 8.22
N ALA A 454 -31.03 32.99 8.90
CA ALA A 454 -29.80 33.77 8.78
C ALA A 454 -29.20 33.65 7.36
N ALA A 455 -29.15 32.46 6.79
CA ALA A 455 -28.67 32.21 5.43
C ALA A 455 -29.56 32.89 4.38
N LYS A 456 -30.89 32.86 4.56
CA LYS A 456 -31.85 33.51 3.66
C LYS A 456 -31.73 35.04 3.73
N ALA A 457 -31.62 35.61 4.94
CA ALA A 457 -31.41 37.06 5.11
C ALA A 457 -30.11 37.50 4.42
N PHE A 458 -29.01 36.76 4.61
CA PHE A 458 -27.73 37.03 3.95
C PHE A 458 -27.83 36.90 2.43
N MET A 459 -28.54 35.88 1.94
CA MET A 459 -28.80 35.69 0.51
C MET A 459 -29.49 36.93 -0.12
N MET A 460 -30.54 37.45 0.55
CA MET A 460 -31.28 38.63 0.06
C MET A 460 -30.41 39.90 0.04
N GLU A 461 -29.59 40.09 1.07
CA GLU A 461 -28.65 41.24 1.11
C GLU A 461 -27.61 41.15 -0.02
N LYS A 462 -27.06 39.95 -0.23
CA LYS A 462 -26.07 39.70 -1.29
C LYS A 462 -26.67 39.86 -2.69
N ALA A 463 -27.90 39.40 -2.89
CA ALA A 463 -28.61 39.53 -4.14
C ALA A 463 -28.88 40.99 -4.50
N LYS A 464 -29.22 41.87 -3.54
CA LYS A 464 -29.32 43.33 -3.74
C LYS A 464 -28.00 43.92 -4.23
N LYS A 465 -26.87 43.54 -3.59
CA LYS A 465 -25.52 43.99 -4.01
C LYS A 465 -25.16 43.50 -5.42
N MET A 466 -25.71 42.37 -5.85
CA MET A 466 -25.52 41.85 -7.20
C MET A 466 -26.53 42.36 -8.22
N LYS A 467 -27.47 43.24 -7.79
CA LYS A 467 -28.54 43.80 -8.63
C LYS A 467 -29.44 42.72 -9.25
N LEU A 468 -29.72 41.67 -8.49
CA LEU A 468 -30.67 40.61 -8.88
C LEU A 468 -32.10 40.92 -8.43
N ILE A 469 -32.23 41.88 -7.51
CA ILE A 469 -33.48 42.49 -7.02
C ILE A 469 -33.26 43.97 -6.83
#